data_18f13e236b9df957e88a19155bf3482a
#
_entry.id   18f13e236b9df957e88a19155bf3482a
#
_cell.length_a   1.000
_cell.length_b   1.000
_cell.length_c   1.000
_cell.angle_alpha   90.00
_cell.angle_beta   90.00
_cell.angle_gamma   90.00
#
_symmetry.space_group_name_H-M   'P 1'
#
loop_
_entity.id
_entity.type
_entity.pdbx_description
1 polymer ?
#
loop_
_entity_poly.entity_id
_entity_poly.type
_entity_poly.pdbx_seq_one_letter_code
_entity_poly.pdbx_strand_id
1 'polypeptide(L)'
;MSSRFGLVSFAVFTLCCARAAAADELSDLKAQVKVLADKIEAIEQKQQTPQTAASPPTQVINPVTGASVLPAWSSGPFSVQIYGTLLPLVTYINGGHNTTSPPSDGASQVPASAYVNQKTASHWAMNLGSSNIGFRGAYGFNPTTRAILQIESGAQLDSGPGPNTLGSRNSWLGVQSDTYGFIFVGTNFTPYFYACCTIGILKGNSFSEPTLISNPGFNVPPVAQQPGRSGTIADATFNRRQGRSINYWTPVFEGLSARFQYSLNTGKAPVSTAPGAPTYSPTTLSAAVFYDKGPVGLKVGYEQHRDYFGMAFLGGAPGATATNPSSRDNGYVATATYRFTPRLQVAAQWERLAYRSDDTNGPNVNKYSRNAFLLFGAYGFGSSSTVALRYNKALDGDCSRVNGTDCTTNGLGAQAWSAIYMYNIAQNVDVWGTLYQVINRPSATYTQTDRNALPGERQSGAGIGLQVVF
;
A
#
# COMPACT_ATOMS: atom_id res chain seq x y z
N MET A 1 -14.21 60.52 -42.69
CA MET A 1 -15.30 60.37 -41.70
C MET A 1 -16.16 59.17 -42.10
N SER A 2 -15.72 57.94 -41.77
CA SER A 2 -16.59 56.73 -41.85
C SER A 2 -15.81 55.50 -41.28
N SER A 3 -15.69 55.36 -39.94
CA SER A 3 -15.26 54.08 -39.35
C SER A 3 -15.62 53.97 -37.88
N ARG A 4 -16.55 54.73 -37.33
CA ARG A 4 -16.90 54.61 -35.88
C ARG A 4 -18.29 54.03 -35.59
N PHE A 5 -19.08 53.70 -36.63
CA PHE A 5 -20.44 53.14 -36.44
C PHE A 5 -20.49 51.61 -36.42
N GLY A 6 -19.46 50.92 -36.88
CA GLY A 6 -19.44 49.43 -36.92
C GLY A 6 -19.13 48.74 -35.61
N LEU A 7 -18.40 49.39 -34.72
CA LEU A 7 -17.93 48.72 -33.45
C LEU A 7 -18.98 48.70 -32.33
N VAL A 8 -19.90 49.67 -32.32
CA VAL A 8 -20.94 49.76 -31.27
C VAL A 8 -22.08 48.74 -31.50
N SER A 9 -22.40 48.46 -32.77
CA SER A 9 -23.43 47.46 -33.09
C SER A 9 -22.99 46.03 -32.80
N PHE A 10 -21.70 45.71 -32.94
CA PHE A 10 -21.17 44.36 -32.65
C PHE A 10 -21.11 44.09 -31.15
N ALA A 11 -20.76 45.09 -30.34
CA ALA A 11 -20.71 44.97 -28.89
C ALA A 11 -22.10 44.79 -28.24
N VAL A 12 -23.11 45.45 -28.76
CA VAL A 12 -24.50 45.32 -28.27
C VAL A 12 -25.10 43.96 -28.65
N PHE A 13 -24.80 43.43 -29.84
CA PHE A 13 -25.27 42.09 -30.25
C PHE A 13 -24.59 40.98 -29.46
N THR A 14 -23.30 41.09 -29.15
CA THR A 14 -22.56 40.12 -28.33
C THR A 14 -23.03 40.12 -26.87
N LEU A 15 -23.39 41.29 -26.33
CA LEU A 15 -23.93 41.39 -24.97
C LEU A 15 -25.35 40.84 -24.83
N CYS A 16 -26.19 40.97 -25.87
CA CYS A 16 -27.55 40.40 -25.91
C CYS A 16 -27.51 38.86 -26.04
N CYS A 17 -26.62 38.31 -26.86
CA CYS A 17 -26.46 36.86 -26.98
C CYS A 17 -25.87 36.24 -25.71
N ALA A 18 -24.95 36.90 -25.02
CA ALA A 18 -24.41 36.41 -23.75
C ALA A 18 -25.45 36.42 -22.61
N ARG A 19 -26.39 37.40 -22.63
CA ARG A 19 -27.50 37.40 -21.66
C ARG A 19 -28.58 36.36 -21.96
N ALA A 20 -28.85 36.04 -23.23
CA ALA A 20 -29.80 34.99 -23.59
C ALA A 20 -29.24 33.60 -23.22
N ALA A 21 -27.95 33.31 -23.49
CA ALA A 21 -27.33 32.07 -23.11
C ALA A 21 -27.28 31.86 -21.57
N ALA A 22 -27.01 32.92 -20.81
CA ALA A 22 -27.02 32.84 -19.34
C ALA A 22 -28.44 32.67 -18.76
N ALA A 23 -29.48 33.16 -19.46
CA ALA A 23 -30.88 32.99 -19.06
C ALA A 23 -31.37 31.56 -19.34
N ASP A 24 -30.93 30.93 -20.43
CA ASP A 24 -31.22 29.53 -20.74
C ASP A 24 -30.51 28.58 -19.78
N GLU A 25 -29.22 28.81 -19.44
CA GLU A 25 -28.49 28.03 -18.46
C GLU A 25 -29.11 28.12 -17.04
N LEU A 26 -29.59 29.32 -16.67
CA LEU A 26 -30.28 29.52 -15.39
C LEU A 26 -31.64 28.83 -15.36
N SER A 27 -32.36 28.79 -16.46
CA SER A 27 -33.61 28.07 -16.65
C SER A 27 -33.42 26.57 -16.55
N ASP A 28 -32.39 26.04 -17.20
CA ASP A 28 -32.01 24.61 -17.14
C ASP A 28 -31.55 24.20 -15.73
N LEU A 29 -30.77 25.03 -15.07
CA LEU A 29 -30.34 24.77 -13.70
C LEU A 29 -31.51 24.74 -12.72
N LYS A 30 -32.50 25.68 -12.89
CA LYS A 30 -33.72 25.67 -12.10
C LYS A 30 -34.57 24.42 -12.35
N ALA A 31 -34.67 23.96 -13.60
CA ALA A 31 -35.35 22.72 -13.93
C ALA A 31 -34.68 21.49 -13.32
N GLN A 32 -33.35 21.42 -13.34
CA GLN A 32 -32.59 20.35 -12.70
C GLN A 32 -32.73 20.37 -11.17
N VAL A 33 -32.69 21.52 -10.54
CA VAL A 33 -32.91 21.66 -9.08
C VAL A 33 -34.31 21.21 -8.71
N LYS A 34 -35.35 21.54 -9.52
CA LYS A 34 -36.70 21.07 -9.26
C LYS A 34 -36.84 19.57 -9.39
N VAL A 35 -36.22 18.94 -10.42
CA VAL A 35 -36.20 17.46 -10.57
C VAL A 35 -35.47 16.79 -9.42
N LEU A 36 -34.42 17.40 -8.91
CA LEU A 36 -33.71 16.90 -7.73
C LEU A 36 -34.57 17.04 -6.46
N ALA A 37 -35.27 18.16 -6.27
CA ALA A 37 -36.16 18.35 -5.12
C ALA A 37 -37.32 17.34 -5.17
N ASP A 38 -37.96 17.13 -6.32
CA ASP A 38 -39.01 16.13 -6.50
C ASP A 38 -38.52 14.70 -6.22
N LYS A 39 -37.28 14.39 -6.60
CA LYS A 39 -36.65 13.09 -6.27
C LYS A 39 -36.35 12.92 -4.78
N ILE A 40 -35.90 13.98 -4.11
CA ILE A 40 -35.67 13.98 -2.66
C ILE A 40 -37.00 13.75 -1.93
N GLU A 41 -38.06 14.47 -2.33
CA GLU A 41 -39.38 14.32 -1.74
C GLU A 41 -39.97 12.91 -1.96
N ALA A 42 -39.77 12.33 -3.15
CA ALA A 42 -40.16 10.96 -3.45
C ALA A 42 -39.36 9.90 -2.64
N ILE A 43 -38.11 10.19 -2.31
CA ILE A 43 -37.30 9.35 -1.43
C ILE A 43 -37.75 9.47 0.02
N GLU A 44 -38.04 10.69 0.48
CA GLU A 44 -38.55 10.95 1.83
C GLU A 44 -39.93 10.32 2.05
N GLN A 45 -40.82 10.38 1.06
CA GLN A 45 -42.13 9.70 1.11
C GLN A 45 -42.01 8.17 1.15
N LYS A 46 -41.04 7.57 0.43
CA LYS A 46 -40.74 6.14 0.50
C LYS A 46 -40.16 5.72 1.85
N GLN A 47 -39.48 6.61 2.56
CA GLN A 47 -38.96 6.37 3.91
C GLN A 47 -40.04 6.51 5.01
N GLN A 48 -41.14 7.22 4.74
CA GLN A 48 -42.24 7.43 5.69
C GLN A 48 -43.32 6.34 5.66
N THR A 49 -43.30 5.42 4.70
CA THR A 49 -44.20 4.28 4.72
C THR A 49 -43.77 3.32 5.86
N PRO A 50 -44.63 3.00 6.84
CA PRO A 50 -44.22 2.10 7.92
C PRO A 50 -44.00 0.70 7.35
N GLN A 51 -42.76 0.43 7.03
CA GLN A 51 -42.33 -0.94 6.76
C GLN A 51 -42.36 -1.66 8.10
N THR A 52 -43.27 -2.63 8.25
CA THR A 52 -43.26 -3.62 9.34
C THR A 52 -41.83 -4.02 9.63
N ALA A 53 -41.39 -3.85 10.87
CA ALA A 53 -40.01 -3.90 11.32
C ALA A 53 -39.31 -5.23 10.96
N ALA A 54 -38.83 -5.31 9.72
CA ALA A 54 -37.68 -6.10 9.40
C ALA A 54 -36.47 -5.28 9.80
N SER A 55 -35.67 -5.76 10.73
CA SER A 55 -34.41 -5.14 11.12
C SER A 55 -33.66 -4.69 9.88
N PRO A 56 -33.13 -3.45 9.84
CA PRO A 56 -32.41 -2.96 8.65
C PRO A 56 -31.33 -3.97 8.32
N PRO A 57 -31.12 -4.30 7.03
CA PRO A 57 -30.08 -5.25 6.64
C PRO A 57 -28.74 -4.68 7.15
N THR A 58 -28.08 -5.47 7.97
CA THR A 58 -26.78 -5.12 8.54
C THR A 58 -25.80 -5.03 7.37
N GLN A 59 -25.57 -3.82 6.86
CA GLN A 59 -24.60 -3.61 5.79
C GLN A 59 -23.24 -4.01 6.31
N VAL A 60 -22.60 -4.97 5.67
CA VAL A 60 -21.21 -5.29 5.89
C VAL A 60 -20.38 -4.18 5.26
N ILE A 61 -20.11 -3.16 6.04
CA ILE A 61 -19.28 -2.03 5.60
C ILE A 61 -17.83 -2.51 5.56
N ASN A 62 -17.16 -2.29 4.45
CA ASN A 62 -15.72 -2.47 4.41
C ASN A 62 -15.08 -1.53 5.44
N PRO A 63 -14.44 -2.03 6.51
CA PRO A 63 -13.88 -1.20 7.55
C PRO A 63 -12.71 -0.32 7.06
N VAL A 64 -12.19 -0.58 5.86
CA VAL A 64 -11.09 0.18 5.24
C VAL A 64 -11.61 1.24 4.26
N THR A 65 -12.67 0.95 3.49
CA THR A 65 -13.14 1.83 2.40
C THR A 65 -14.54 2.38 2.60
N GLY A 66 -15.32 1.85 3.55
CA GLY A 66 -16.70 2.28 3.78
C GLY A 66 -17.70 1.93 2.67
N ALA A 67 -17.26 1.34 1.56
CA ALA A 67 -18.10 1.06 0.40
C ALA A 67 -18.48 -0.43 0.33
N SER A 68 -19.76 -0.71 0.11
CA SER A 68 -20.24 -2.02 -0.33
C SER A 68 -20.44 -1.97 -1.84
N VAL A 69 -19.73 -2.81 -2.58
CA VAL A 69 -19.74 -2.83 -4.06
C VAL A 69 -20.64 -3.92 -4.62
N LEU A 70 -20.96 -4.94 -3.84
CA LEU A 70 -21.83 -6.04 -4.24
C LEU A 70 -22.98 -6.26 -3.25
N PRO A 71 -24.09 -6.88 -3.72
CA PRO A 71 -25.19 -7.23 -2.84
C PRO A 71 -24.69 -8.19 -1.75
N ALA A 72 -24.88 -7.79 -0.52
CA ALA A 72 -24.76 -8.68 0.62
C ALA A 72 -26.08 -9.49 0.73
N TRP A 73 -25.96 -10.80 0.91
CA TRP A 73 -27.12 -11.60 1.31
C TRP A 73 -27.32 -11.42 2.80
N SER A 74 -28.56 -11.11 3.19
CA SER A 74 -28.91 -10.98 4.61
C SER A 74 -30.11 -11.83 4.95
N SER A 75 -30.08 -12.46 6.13
CA SER A 75 -31.19 -13.19 6.73
C SER A 75 -31.19 -12.96 8.23
N GLY A 76 -32.17 -12.23 8.71
CA GLY A 76 -32.21 -11.79 10.10
C GLY A 76 -30.98 -10.94 10.48
N PRO A 77 -30.28 -11.25 11.59
CA PRO A 77 -29.09 -10.54 12.01
C PRO A 77 -27.82 -10.90 11.22
N PHE A 78 -27.89 -11.85 10.30
CA PHE A 78 -26.77 -12.39 9.58
C PHE A 78 -26.66 -11.79 8.17
N SER A 79 -25.45 -11.41 7.75
CA SER A 79 -25.15 -11.00 6.39
C SER A 79 -23.83 -11.59 5.89
N VAL A 80 -23.76 -11.86 4.58
CA VAL A 80 -22.55 -12.36 3.90
C VAL A 80 -22.33 -11.57 2.63
N GLN A 81 -21.10 -11.24 2.34
CA GLN A 81 -20.65 -10.58 1.12
C GLN A 81 -19.49 -11.36 0.51
N ILE A 82 -19.54 -11.57 -0.80
CA ILE A 82 -18.37 -11.96 -1.60
C ILE A 82 -17.78 -10.66 -2.16
N TYR A 83 -16.45 -10.53 -2.15
CA TYR A 83 -15.76 -9.38 -2.71
C TYR A 83 -14.44 -9.81 -3.31
N GLY A 84 -13.86 -8.96 -4.16
CA GLY A 84 -12.56 -9.22 -4.72
C GLY A 84 -12.02 -8.07 -5.56
N THR A 85 -10.77 -8.24 -5.94
CA THR A 85 -10.08 -7.38 -6.91
C THR A 85 -9.27 -8.27 -7.82
N LEU A 86 -9.44 -8.12 -9.13
CA LEU A 86 -8.58 -8.75 -10.13
C LEU A 86 -7.74 -7.65 -10.77
N LEU A 87 -6.44 -7.84 -10.84
CA LEU A 87 -5.46 -6.84 -11.30
C LEU A 87 -4.41 -7.46 -12.24
N PRO A 88 -4.82 -8.10 -13.36
CA PRO A 88 -3.88 -8.62 -14.32
C PRO A 88 -3.10 -7.50 -15.01
N LEU A 89 -1.80 -7.71 -15.16
CA LEU A 89 -0.86 -6.83 -15.82
C LEU A 89 0.02 -7.64 -16.77
N VAL A 90 0.09 -7.23 -18.02
CA VAL A 90 1.10 -7.70 -18.98
C VAL A 90 2.15 -6.60 -19.12
N THR A 91 3.39 -6.92 -18.86
CA THR A 91 4.50 -5.96 -18.82
C THR A 91 5.65 -6.46 -19.68
N TYR A 92 6.18 -5.58 -20.53
CA TYR A 92 7.51 -5.75 -21.10
C TYR A 92 8.54 -5.23 -20.12
N ILE A 93 9.42 -6.08 -19.63
CA ILE A 93 10.50 -5.77 -18.70
C ILE A 93 11.78 -5.65 -19.51
N ASN A 94 12.42 -4.48 -19.44
CA ASN A 94 13.70 -4.25 -20.10
C ASN A 94 14.81 -4.85 -19.24
N GLY A 95 15.66 -5.66 -19.87
CA GLY A 95 16.84 -6.23 -19.25
C GLY A 95 17.82 -5.14 -18.81
N GLY A 96 18.07 -5.09 -17.52
CA GLY A 96 18.91 -4.06 -16.91
C GLY A 96 20.40 -4.33 -17.05
N HIS A 97 21.18 -3.26 -16.84
CA HIS A 97 22.59 -3.38 -16.53
C HIS A 97 22.77 -3.45 -15.03
N ASN A 98 23.67 -4.28 -14.57
CA ASN A 98 24.09 -4.40 -13.18
C ASN A 98 25.58 -4.03 -13.02
N THR A 99 25.98 -3.77 -11.80
CA THR A 99 27.39 -3.62 -11.47
C THR A 99 28.03 -4.99 -11.37
N THR A 100 29.05 -5.26 -12.20
CA THR A 100 29.69 -6.58 -12.32
C THR A 100 30.87 -6.79 -11.36
N SER A 101 31.32 -5.74 -10.73
CA SER A 101 32.41 -5.76 -9.75
C SER A 101 32.09 -4.87 -8.56
N PRO A 102 32.51 -5.22 -7.35
CA PRO A 102 32.38 -4.35 -6.20
C PRO A 102 33.01 -2.98 -6.51
N PRO A 103 32.27 -1.86 -6.36
CA PRO A 103 32.87 -0.53 -6.45
C PRO A 103 33.87 -0.33 -5.31
N SER A 104 34.97 0.41 -5.57
CA SER A 104 36.02 0.64 -4.59
C SER A 104 35.53 1.36 -3.32
N ASP A 105 34.45 2.13 -3.46
CA ASP A 105 33.75 2.86 -2.41
C ASP A 105 32.37 2.27 -2.08
N GLY A 106 32.05 1.07 -2.58
CA GLY A 106 30.77 0.40 -2.38
C GLY A 106 30.54 -0.04 -0.94
N ALA A 107 29.28 -0.35 -0.64
CA ALA A 107 28.90 -0.86 0.67
C ALA A 107 29.68 -2.15 0.98
N SER A 108 30.54 -2.09 1.99
CA SER A 108 31.38 -3.21 2.40
C SER A 108 30.58 -4.43 2.88
N GLN A 109 29.28 -4.28 3.06
CA GLN A 109 28.33 -5.27 3.50
C GLN A 109 27.70 -6.08 2.36
N VAL A 110 27.90 -5.67 1.11
CA VAL A 110 27.47 -6.46 -0.05
C VAL A 110 28.62 -7.37 -0.45
N PRO A 111 28.48 -8.70 -0.32
CA PRO A 111 29.59 -9.63 -0.60
C PRO A 111 30.00 -9.56 -2.06
N ALA A 112 31.28 -9.71 -2.35
CA ALA A 112 31.82 -9.70 -3.70
C ALA A 112 31.14 -10.72 -4.62
N SER A 113 30.70 -11.84 -4.07
CA SER A 113 29.94 -12.88 -4.79
C SER A 113 28.57 -12.46 -5.28
N ALA A 114 28.03 -11.34 -4.78
CA ALA A 114 26.75 -10.77 -5.26
C ALA A 114 26.92 -10.02 -6.60
N TYR A 115 28.13 -9.60 -6.93
CA TYR A 115 28.45 -8.88 -8.17
C TYR A 115 28.79 -9.89 -9.26
N VAL A 116 27.77 -10.32 -9.98
CA VAL A 116 27.92 -11.34 -11.02
C VAL A 116 27.82 -10.72 -12.41
N ASN A 117 28.62 -11.24 -13.34
CA ASN A 117 28.53 -10.82 -14.75
C ASN A 117 27.32 -11.48 -15.42
N GLN A 118 26.12 -11.10 -14.97
CA GLN A 118 24.87 -11.53 -15.57
C GLN A 118 24.13 -10.33 -16.14
N LYS A 119 23.75 -10.43 -17.40
CA LYS A 119 22.83 -9.51 -18.04
C LYS A 119 21.45 -10.15 -18.06
N THR A 120 20.48 -9.49 -17.51
CA THR A 120 19.08 -9.93 -17.62
C THR A 120 18.59 -9.68 -19.03
N ALA A 121 18.04 -10.70 -19.67
CA ALA A 121 17.37 -10.55 -20.96
C ALA A 121 16.05 -9.78 -20.76
N SER A 122 15.73 -8.93 -21.73
CA SER A 122 14.41 -8.33 -21.81
C SER A 122 13.36 -9.40 -22.12
N HIS A 123 12.21 -9.32 -21.46
CA HIS A 123 11.16 -10.34 -21.62
C HIS A 123 9.77 -9.77 -21.31
N TRP A 124 8.77 -10.51 -21.69
CA TRP A 124 7.37 -10.27 -21.29
C TRP A 124 7.06 -11.03 -20.00
N ALA A 125 6.39 -10.38 -19.09
CA ALA A 125 5.87 -10.98 -17.87
C ALA A 125 4.37 -10.72 -17.74
N MET A 126 3.65 -11.69 -17.21
CA MET A 126 2.28 -11.51 -16.73
C MET A 126 2.32 -11.52 -15.21
N ASN A 127 1.58 -10.62 -14.59
CA ASN A 127 1.47 -10.52 -13.14
C ASN A 127 0.03 -10.20 -12.75
N LEU A 128 -0.45 -10.84 -11.72
CA LEU A 128 -1.79 -10.58 -11.17
C LEU A 128 -1.77 -9.63 -9.97
N GLY A 129 -0.61 -9.06 -9.68
CA GLY A 129 -0.45 -8.06 -8.63
C GLY A 129 -1.02 -8.55 -7.29
N SER A 130 -1.87 -7.72 -6.71
CA SER A 130 -2.56 -8.02 -5.45
C SER A 130 -3.96 -8.61 -5.64
N SER A 131 -4.21 -9.30 -6.75
CA SER A 131 -5.50 -9.95 -7.03
C SER A 131 -5.94 -10.83 -5.87
N ASN A 132 -7.21 -10.74 -5.55
CA ASN A 132 -7.78 -11.44 -4.39
C ASN A 132 -9.27 -11.71 -4.57
N ILE A 133 -9.74 -12.70 -3.83
CA ILE A 133 -11.14 -12.99 -3.60
C ILE A 133 -11.35 -13.24 -2.11
N GLY A 134 -12.46 -12.80 -1.56
CA GLY A 134 -12.76 -12.95 -0.15
C GLY A 134 -14.23 -13.03 0.17
N PHE A 135 -14.47 -13.50 1.40
CA PHE A 135 -15.78 -13.56 2.02
C PHE A 135 -15.77 -12.69 3.28
N ARG A 136 -16.82 -11.92 3.47
CA ARG A 136 -17.12 -11.20 4.70
C ARG A 136 -18.44 -11.63 5.25
N GLY A 137 -18.49 -11.94 6.55
CA GLY A 137 -19.71 -12.23 7.27
C GLY A 137 -19.87 -11.28 8.44
N ALA A 138 -21.11 -10.91 8.76
CA ALA A 138 -21.43 -10.17 9.97
C ALA A 138 -22.66 -10.76 10.65
N TYR A 139 -22.66 -10.72 11.99
CA TYR A 139 -23.79 -11.06 12.85
C TYR A 139 -24.05 -9.91 13.81
N GLY A 140 -25.19 -9.24 13.68
CA GLY A 140 -25.60 -8.14 14.51
C GLY A 140 -26.14 -8.63 15.86
N PHE A 141 -25.48 -8.23 16.96
CA PHE A 141 -26.00 -8.47 18.33
C PHE A 141 -27.05 -7.42 18.70
N ASN A 142 -26.86 -6.21 18.24
CA ASN A 142 -27.73 -5.05 18.40
C ASN A 142 -27.44 -4.03 17.29
N PRO A 143 -28.16 -2.90 17.17
CA PRO A 143 -27.96 -1.91 16.11
C PRO A 143 -26.55 -1.34 15.99
N THR A 144 -25.77 -1.33 17.08
CA THR A 144 -24.45 -0.70 17.13
C THR A 144 -23.29 -1.67 17.32
N THR A 145 -23.56 -2.98 17.52
CA THR A 145 -22.52 -3.96 17.82
C THR A 145 -22.74 -5.24 17.02
N ARG A 146 -21.67 -5.72 16.37
CA ARG A 146 -21.69 -6.91 15.51
C ARG A 146 -20.40 -7.71 15.58
N ALA A 147 -20.52 -9.02 15.48
CA ALA A 147 -19.37 -9.86 15.13
C ALA A 147 -19.11 -9.75 13.63
N ILE A 148 -17.83 -9.67 13.24
CA ILE A 148 -17.43 -9.63 11.82
C ILE A 148 -16.31 -10.64 11.61
N LEU A 149 -16.42 -11.42 10.53
CA LEU A 149 -15.37 -12.29 10.04
C LEU A 149 -14.97 -11.88 8.62
N GLN A 150 -13.72 -12.10 8.26
CA GLN A 150 -13.22 -11.99 6.90
C GLN A 150 -12.28 -13.14 6.62
N ILE A 151 -12.41 -13.74 5.42
CA ILE A 151 -11.48 -14.71 4.87
C ILE A 151 -11.12 -14.24 3.47
N GLU A 152 -9.85 -13.91 3.22
CA GLU A 152 -9.36 -13.41 1.94
C GLU A 152 -8.20 -14.27 1.45
N SER A 153 -8.23 -14.63 0.17
CA SER A 153 -7.18 -15.40 -0.49
C SER A 153 -6.64 -14.65 -1.71
N GLY A 154 -5.39 -14.88 -2.06
CA GLY A 154 -4.85 -14.44 -3.34
C GLY A 154 -5.55 -15.16 -4.49
N ALA A 155 -5.85 -14.44 -5.58
CA ALA A 155 -6.32 -15.00 -6.83
C ALA A 155 -5.13 -15.11 -7.79
N GLN A 156 -4.54 -16.30 -7.90
CA GLN A 156 -3.42 -16.58 -8.79
C GLN A 156 -3.97 -17.25 -10.06
N LEU A 157 -4.11 -16.48 -11.13
CA LEU A 157 -4.58 -16.95 -12.43
C LEU A 157 -3.44 -17.10 -13.45
N ASP A 158 -2.22 -16.66 -13.09
CA ASP A 158 -1.03 -16.58 -13.94
C ASP A 158 -0.03 -17.73 -13.71
N SER A 159 -0.03 -18.29 -12.54
CA SER A 159 0.81 -19.42 -12.18
C SER A 159 -0.08 -20.64 -12.01
N GLY A 160 0.15 -21.70 -12.77
CA GLY A 160 -0.58 -22.96 -12.62
C GLY A 160 -0.85 -23.38 -11.16
N PRO A 161 -1.35 -24.57 -10.87
CA PRO A 161 -1.85 -24.93 -9.53
C PRO A 161 -0.75 -24.83 -8.46
N GLY A 162 -0.60 -23.64 -7.91
CA GLY A 162 0.22 -23.36 -6.74
C GLY A 162 -0.58 -23.59 -5.46
N PRO A 163 0.05 -23.60 -4.28
CA PRO A 163 -0.65 -23.76 -3.00
C PRO A 163 -1.50 -22.51 -2.71
N ASN A 164 -2.66 -22.42 -3.33
CA ASN A 164 -3.69 -21.43 -2.98
C ASN A 164 -4.28 -21.82 -1.63
N THR A 165 -3.73 -21.25 -0.56
CA THR A 165 -4.24 -21.50 0.79
C THR A 165 -5.39 -20.55 1.06
N LEU A 166 -6.52 -21.09 1.45
CA LEU A 166 -7.64 -20.30 1.95
C LEU A 166 -7.16 -19.44 3.11
N GLY A 167 -7.52 -18.16 3.10
CA GLY A 167 -7.08 -17.22 4.14
C GLY A 167 -5.62 -16.76 4.05
N SER A 168 -5.01 -16.87 2.86
CA SER A 168 -3.61 -16.44 2.65
C SER A 168 -3.37 -14.94 2.78
N ARG A 169 -4.44 -14.13 2.85
CA ARG A 169 -4.40 -12.67 2.95
C ARG A 169 -5.05 -12.19 4.25
N ASN A 170 -5.72 -11.02 4.23
CA ASN A 170 -6.38 -10.48 5.42
C ASN A 170 -7.53 -11.39 5.86
N SER A 171 -7.31 -12.19 6.91
CA SER A 171 -8.26 -13.17 7.40
C SER A 171 -8.33 -13.12 8.92
N TRP A 172 -9.48 -12.75 9.45
CA TRP A 172 -9.65 -12.42 10.84
C TRP A 172 -11.11 -12.52 11.30
N LEU A 173 -11.30 -12.57 12.62
CA LEU A 173 -12.59 -12.54 13.31
C LEU A 173 -12.53 -11.51 14.43
N GLY A 174 -13.59 -10.72 14.61
CA GLY A 174 -13.64 -9.73 15.67
C GLY A 174 -15.02 -9.19 15.97
N VAL A 175 -15.06 -8.23 16.90
CA VAL A 175 -16.28 -7.51 17.31
C VAL A 175 -16.10 -6.03 17.00
N GLN A 176 -17.03 -5.48 16.26
CA GLN A 176 -17.11 -4.06 15.93
C GLN A 176 -18.24 -3.41 16.70
N SER A 177 -17.94 -2.27 17.31
CA SER A 177 -18.91 -1.36 17.90
C SER A 177 -18.76 0.02 17.27
N ASP A 178 -19.89 0.67 16.96
CA ASP A 178 -19.89 2.02 16.40
C ASP A 178 -19.36 3.05 17.40
N THR A 179 -19.47 2.75 18.72
CA THR A 179 -18.98 3.62 19.80
C THR A 179 -17.55 3.30 20.23
N TYR A 180 -17.20 2.01 20.32
CA TYR A 180 -15.92 1.58 20.91
C TYR A 180 -14.88 1.16 19.87
N GLY A 181 -15.25 1.11 18.59
CA GLY A 181 -14.34 0.71 17.52
C GLY A 181 -14.34 -0.80 17.26
N PHE A 182 -13.23 -1.32 16.73
CA PHE A 182 -13.14 -2.67 16.22
C PHE A 182 -11.96 -3.41 16.83
N ILE A 183 -12.22 -4.48 17.57
CA ILE A 183 -11.20 -5.42 18.05
C ILE A 183 -11.32 -6.74 17.29
N PHE A 184 -10.20 -7.26 16.79
CA PHE A 184 -10.18 -8.50 16.03
C PHE A 184 -8.85 -9.24 16.14
N VAL A 185 -8.87 -10.54 15.85
CA VAL A 185 -7.71 -11.43 15.88
C VAL A 185 -7.56 -12.14 14.55
N GLY A 186 -6.31 -12.39 14.13
CA GLY A 186 -6.02 -13.10 12.88
C GLY A 186 -4.85 -12.51 12.12
N THR A 187 -4.92 -12.57 10.78
CA THR A 187 -3.93 -12.02 9.86
C THR A 187 -4.46 -10.74 9.24
N ASN A 188 -3.70 -9.66 9.34
CA ASN A 188 -4.05 -8.38 8.72
C ASN A 188 -2.79 -7.60 8.33
N PHE A 189 -2.93 -6.67 7.38
CA PHE A 189 -1.90 -5.66 7.18
C PHE A 189 -1.63 -4.91 8.48
N THR A 190 -0.37 -4.57 8.72
CA THR A 190 0.00 -3.79 9.90
C THR A 190 -0.54 -2.36 9.81
N PRO A 191 -0.80 -1.67 10.92
CA PRO A 191 -1.09 -0.24 10.93
C PRO A 191 -0.05 0.60 10.18
N TYR A 192 1.23 0.25 10.28
CA TYR A 192 2.31 0.89 9.51
C TYR A 192 2.07 0.78 8.00
N PHE A 193 1.69 -0.40 7.50
CA PHE A 193 1.37 -0.58 6.09
C PHE A 193 0.28 0.37 5.60
N TYR A 194 -0.77 0.59 6.38
CA TYR A 194 -1.82 1.54 6.03
C TYR A 194 -1.35 2.99 6.03
N ALA A 195 -0.31 3.32 6.79
CA ALA A 195 0.29 4.65 6.79
C ALA A 195 1.28 4.84 5.63
N CYS A 196 2.12 3.83 5.31
CA CYS A 196 3.17 3.95 4.30
C CYS A 196 2.70 3.65 2.88
N CYS A 197 1.95 2.58 2.71
CA CYS A 197 1.99 1.80 1.47
C CYS A 197 0.65 1.82 0.72
N THR A 198 -0.20 2.79 1.00
CA THR A 198 -1.54 2.99 0.41
C THR A 198 -1.65 4.25 -0.45
N ILE A 199 -0.53 4.82 -0.88
CA ILE A 199 -0.51 5.94 -1.84
C ILE A 199 -0.50 5.35 -3.24
N GLY A 200 -1.46 5.73 -4.08
CA GLY A 200 -1.59 5.26 -5.46
C GLY A 200 -3.02 5.35 -5.96
N ILE A 201 -3.23 5.06 -7.23
CA ILE A 201 -4.57 5.02 -7.85
C ILE A 201 -5.09 3.61 -8.08
N LEU A 202 -4.22 2.59 -8.05
CA LEU A 202 -4.59 1.20 -8.20
C LEU A 202 -5.00 0.58 -6.85
N LYS A 203 -5.92 -0.36 -6.86
CA LYS A 203 -6.45 -1.05 -5.66
C LYS A 203 -5.50 -2.08 -5.05
N GLY A 204 -4.27 -2.13 -5.51
CA GLY A 204 -3.26 -3.02 -4.97
C GLY A 204 -1.88 -2.70 -5.50
N ASN A 205 -0.86 -3.23 -4.83
CA ASN A 205 0.51 -3.10 -5.32
C ASN A 205 0.71 -3.99 -6.55
N SER A 206 1.29 -3.43 -7.58
CA SER A 206 1.71 -4.14 -8.77
C SER A 206 3.12 -3.69 -9.17
N PHE A 207 3.74 -4.35 -10.14
CA PHE A 207 5.02 -3.92 -10.70
C PHE A 207 4.95 -2.51 -11.32
N SER A 208 3.76 -2.01 -11.60
CA SER A 208 3.52 -0.69 -12.16
C SER A 208 3.80 0.48 -11.22
N GLU A 209 3.84 0.24 -9.92
CA GLU A 209 4.03 1.29 -8.91
C GLU A 209 5.23 0.95 -7.99
N PRO A 210 6.48 1.06 -8.49
CA PRO A 210 7.65 0.75 -7.71
C PRO A 210 7.69 1.56 -6.41
N THR A 211 8.04 0.90 -5.32
CA THR A 211 8.22 1.55 -4.03
C THR A 211 9.55 1.20 -3.40
N LEU A 212 10.28 2.23 -2.97
CA LEU A 212 11.48 2.10 -2.14
C LEU A 212 11.15 2.26 -0.65
N ILE A 213 9.89 2.55 -0.36
CA ILE A 213 9.35 2.67 0.99
C ILE A 213 9.17 1.27 1.58
N SER A 214 9.35 1.13 2.88
CA SER A 214 9.21 -0.10 3.67
C SER A 214 10.25 -1.20 3.42
N ASN A 215 11.19 -1.00 2.50
CA ASN A 215 12.23 -1.98 2.19
C ASN A 215 13.62 -1.36 2.33
N PRO A 216 14.60 -2.06 2.92
CA PRO A 216 16.00 -1.64 2.89
C PRO A 216 16.61 -1.88 1.50
N GLY A 217 17.74 -1.25 1.22
CA GLY A 217 18.45 -1.37 -0.06
C GLY A 217 19.18 -2.68 -0.31
N PHE A 218 19.06 -3.66 0.57
CA PHE A 218 19.72 -4.96 0.48
C PHE A 218 18.72 -6.09 0.44
N ASN A 219 18.88 -6.96 -0.52
CA ASN A 219 18.26 -8.27 -0.74
C ASN A 219 16.89 -8.52 -0.09
N VAL A 220 15.87 -7.78 -0.51
CA VAL A 220 14.48 -8.08 -0.17
C VAL A 220 13.85 -8.75 -1.38
N PRO A 221 13.63 -10.08 -1.35
CA PRO A 221 13.00 -10.79 -2.46
C PRO A 221 11.61 -10.20 -2.75
N PRO A 222 11.17 -10.10 -4.02
CA PRO A 222 9.84 -9.60 -4.37
C PRO A 222 8.72 -10.43 -3.74
N VAL A 223 9.00 -11.69 -3.40
CA VAL A 223 8.05 -12.63 -2.77
C VAL A 223 8.08 -12.57 -1.24
N ALA A 224 9.06 -11.90 -0.63
CA ALA A 224 9.15 -11.72 0.83
C ALA A 224 8.04 -10.81 1.38
N GLN A 225 7.28 -10.18 0.50
CA GLN A 225 6.09 -9.40 0.87
C GLN A 225 4.90 -10.26 1.33
N GLN A 226 5.06 -11.58 1.41
CA GLN A 226 4.06 -12.46 2.00
C GLN A 226 4.42 -12.77 3.45
N PRO A 227 3.81 -12.07 4.41
CA PRO A 227 4.07 -12.27 5.82
C PRO A 227 3.58 -13.63 6.29
N GLY A 228 4.35 -14.23 7.18
CA GLY A 228 3.96 -15.45 7.88
C GLY A 228 4.30 -16.76 7.16
N ARG A 229 4.95 -16.73 6.00
CA ARG A 229 5.37 -17.93 5.27
C ARG A 229 6.88 -18.16 5.23
N SER A 230 7.70 -17.18 5.59
CA SER A 230 9.12 -17.45 5.60
C SER A 230 9.48 -18.20 6.88
N GLY A 231 9.81 -19.46 6.74
CA GLY A 231 10.53 -20.22 7.79
C GLY A 231 11.94 -19.68 8.03
N THR A 232 12.27 -18.51 7.47
CA THR A 232 13.54 -17.83 7.69
C THR A 232 13.41 -16.89 8.88
N ILE A 233 14.39 -16.93 9.75
CA ILE A 233 14.50 -16.08 10.93
C ILE A 233 14.60 -14.60 10.52
N ALA A 234 15.21 -14.29 9.38
CA ALA A 234 15.45 -12.95 8.93
C ALA A 234 14.28 -12.40 8.07
N ASP A 235 13.84 -11.19 8.36
CA ASP A 235 12.80 -10.48 7.62
C ASP A 235 12.99 -8.96 7.76
N ALA A 236 13.45 -8.31 6.69
CA ALA A 236 13.82 -6.91 6.71
C ALA A 236 12.70 -5.94 6.31
N THR A 237 11.57 -6.43 5.77
CA THR A 237 10.53 -5.56 5.21
C THR A 237 9.49 -5.12 6.24
N PHE A 238 9.02 -3.88 6.11
CA PHE A 238 7.89 -3.30 6.82
C PHE A 238 6.60 -3.28 5.98
N ASN A 239 6.65 -3.71 4.72
CA ASN A 239 5.48 -3.91 3.86
C ASN A 239 4.91 -5.31 4.10
N ARG A 240 4.07 -5.45 5.12
CA ARG A 240 3.69 -6.78 5.56
C ARG A 240 2.26 -6.92 6.06
N ARG A 241 1.74 -8.13 5.93
CA ARG A 241 0.63 -8.65 6.74
C ARG A 241 1.22 -9.42 7.91
N GLN A 242 0.59 -9.31 9.05
CA GLN A 242 1.04 -9.96 10.26
C GLN A 242 -0.03 -10.91 10.76
N GLY A 243 0.31 -12.20 10.82
CA GLY A 243 -0.53 -13.23 11.41
C GLY A 243 -0.40 -13.32 12.93
N ARG A 244 -1.25 -14.10 13.56
CA ARG A 244 -1.28 -14.30 15.03
C ARG A 244 -1.34 -12.98 15.79
N SER A 245 -2.10 -12.03 15.25
CA SER A 245 -2.15 -10.67 15.77
C SER A 245 -3.49 -10.36 16.44
N ILE A 246 -3.39 -9.50 17.45
CA ILE A 246 -4.52 -8.82 18.07
C ILE A 246 -4.50 -7.39 17.55
N ASN A 247 -5.64 -6.92 17.08
CA ASN A 247 -5.77 -5.63 16.43
C ASN A 247 -6.87 -4.81 17.11
N TYR A 248 -6.67 -3.50 17.19
CA TYR A 248 -7.70 -2.57 17.62
C TYR A 248 -7.69 -1.34 16.72
N TRP A 249 -8.86 -0.97 16.19
CA TRP A 249 -9.10 0.24 15.40
C TRP A 249 -10.12 1.11 16.12
N THR A 250 -9.77 2.35 16.40
CA THR A 250 -10.69 3.30 17.01
C THR A 250 -11.83 3.66 16.06
N PRO A 251 -12.96 4.17 16.58
CA PRO A 251 -13.89 4.93 15.75
C PRO A 251 -13.18 6.14 15.14
N VAL A 252 -13.77 6.69 14.08
CA VAL A 252 -13.33 7.98 13.52
C VAL A 252 -14.02 9.11 14.28
N PHE A 253 -13.23 10.01 14.86
CA PHE A 253 -13.72 11.20 15.53
C PHE A 253 -13.15 12.45 14.86
N GLU A 254 -14.00 13.29 14.28
CA GLU A 254 -13.61 14.53 13.58
C GLU A 254 -12.49 14.33 12.55
N GLY A 255 -12.51 13.18 11.84
CA GLY A 255 -11.49 12.80 10.87
C GLY A 255 -10.26 12.10 11.47
N LEU A 256 -10.14 12.04 12.78
CA LEU A 256 -9.03 11.38 13.49
C LEU A 256 -9.39 9.92 13.80
N SER A 257 -8.46 9.00 13.57
CA SER A 257 -8.55 7.60 14.00
C SER A 257 -7.17 7.03 14.27
N ALA A 258 -7.11 5.92 15.01
CA ALA A 258 -5.87 5.21 15.30
C ALA A 258 -6.05 3.70 15.11
N ARG A 259 -4.95 3.02 14.81
CA ARG A 259 -4.90 1.56 14.68
C ARG A 259 -3.71 1.03 15.44
N PHE A 260 -3.92 -0.09 16.12
CA PHE A 260 -2.91 -0.79 16.91
C PHE A 260 -2.92 -2.26 16.55
N GLN A 261 -1.75 -2.87 16.51
CA GLN A 261 -1.59 -4.30 16.30
C GLN A 261 -0.42 -4.81 17.13
N TYR A 262 -0.63 -5.92 17.80
CA TYR A 262 0.42 -6.68 18.45
C TYR A 262 0.36 -8.13 18.00
N SER A 263 1.50 -8.70 17.64
CA SER A 263 1.59 -10.05 17.14
C SER A 263 2.49 -10.89 18.01
N LEU A 264 1.96 -12.03 18.39
CA LEU A 264 2.62 -13.04 19.19
C LEU A 264 3.31 -14.05 18.29
N ASN A 265 4.60 -14.29 18.51
CA ASN A 265 5.35 -15.40 17.93
C ASN A 265 5.00 -15.70 16.46
N THR A 266 5.39 -14.83 15.58
CA THR A 266 4.91 -14.63 14.19
C THR A 266 5.26 -15.75 13.20
N GLY A 267 5.13 -17.01 13.60
CA GLY A 267 5.41 -18.18 12.76
C GLY A 267 6.88 -18.57 12.72
N LYS A 268 7.74 -17.81 13.37
CA LYS A 268 9.15 -18.13 13.55
C LYS A 268 9.28 -19.01 14.80
N ALA A 269 9.87 -20.17 14.67
CA ALA A 269 10.08 -21.05 15.82
C ALA A 269 10.92 -20.32 16.89
N PRO A 270 10.46 -20.23 18.13
CA PRO A 270 11.20 -19.51 19.18
C PRO A 270 12.36 -20.31 19.73
N VAL A 271 12.68 -21.48 19.20
CA VAL A 271 13.56 -22.43 19.88
C VAL A 271 14.56 -23.04 18.93
N SER A 272 15.83 -22.91 19.28
CA SER A 272 16.82 -23.88 18.87
C SER A 272 16.79 -25.08 19.88
N THR A 273 16.70 -26.28 19.37
CA THR A 273 16.78 -27.51 20.18
C THR A 273 18.21 -27.88 20.56
N ALA A 274 19.20 -27.13 20.05
CA ALA A 274 20.59 -27.38 20.38
C ALA A 274 20.94 -26.79 21.76
N PRO A 275 21.61 -27.54 22.64
CA PRO A 275 22.09 -27.02 23.93
C PRO A 275 22.95 -25.75 23.73
N GLY A 276 22.66 -24.69 24.47
CA GLY A 276 23.38 -23.41 24.38
C GLY A 276 23.03 -22.50 23.21
N ALA A 277 22.06 -22.88 22.38
CA ALA A 277 21.56 -22.00 21.31
C ALA A 277 20.69 -20.88 21.87
N PRO A 278 20.72 -19.69 21.26
CA PRO A 278 19.93 -18.55 21.74
C PRO A 278 18.43 -18.82 21.62
N THR A 279 17.70 -18.47 22.67
CA THR A 279 16.25 -18.43 22.66
C THR A 279 15.81 -17.04 22.20
N TYR A 280 14.96 -16.94 21.19
CA TYR A 280 14.40 -15.69 20.71
C TYR A 280 12.88 -15.78 20.60
N SER A 281 12.20 -14.65 20.72
CA SER A 281 10.74 -14.57 20.71
C SER A 281 10.27 -13.49 19.72
N PRO A 282 10.09 -13.86 18.45
CA PRO A 282 9.72 -12.91 17.42
C PRO A 282 8.34 -12.28 17.70
N THR A 283 8.31 -10.96 17.85
CA THR A 283 7.07 -10.18 18.04
C THR A 283 7.06 -8.95 17.15
N THR A 284 5.87 -8.49 16.82
CA THR A 284 5.65 -7.23 16.10
C THR A 284 4.71 -6.33 16.89
N LEU A 285 5.08 -5.08 17.05
CA LEU A 285 4.21 -4.02 17.54
C LEU A 285 4.06 -2.98 16.42
N SER A 286 2.84 -2.66 16.03
CA SER A 286 2.57 -1.65 15.01
C SER A 286 1.45 -0.72 15.46
N ALA A 287 1.62 0.57 15.22
CA ALA A 287 0.63 1.61 15.53
C ALA A 287 0.63 2.68 14.44
N ALA A 288 -0.54 3.23 14.14
CA ALA A 288 -0.67 4.37 13.25
C ALA A 288 -1.83 5.26 13.63
N VAL A 289 -1.66 6.56 13.37
CA VAL A 289 -2.68 7.59 13.50
C VAL A 289 -2.98 8.15 12.13
N PHE A 290 -4.26 8.37 11.86
CA PHE A 290 -4.80 8.86 10.60
C PHE A 290 -5.66 10.08 10.87
N TYR A 291 -5.47 11.11 10.10
CA TYR A 291 -6.35 12.28 10.06
C TYR A 291 -6.77 12.51 8.60
N ASP A 292 -8.07 12.52 8.34
CA ASP A 292 -8.65 12.80 7.02
C ASP A 292 -9.88 13.69 7.21
N LYS A 293 -9.71 14.98 6.95
CA LYS A 293 -10.79 15.97 7.04
C LYS A 293 -10.61 17.06 5.99
N GLY A 294 -11.65 17.26 5.19
CA GLY A 294 -11.62 18.23 4.09
C GLY A 294 -10.54 17.87 3.05
N PRO A 295 -9.68 18.83 2.65
CA PRO A 295 -8.63 18.56 1.66
C PRO A 295 -7.38 17.86 2.22
N VAL A 296 -7.26 17.77 3.55
CA VAL A 296 -6.04 17.31 4.23
C VAL A 296 -6.16 15.87 4.67
N GLY A 297 -5.18 15.05 4.33
CA GLY A 297 -4.97 13.72 4.87
C GLY A 297 -3.57 13.61 5.47
N LEU A 298 -3.47 13.19 6.73
CA LEU A 298 -2.20 12.95 7.41
C LEU A 298 -2.17 11.52 7.96
N LYS A 299 -1.03 10.85 7.87
CA LYS A 299 -0.83 9.52 8.44
C LYS A 299 0.55 9.48 9.08
N VAL A 300 0.62 8.96 10.29
CA VAL A 300 1.89 8.70 10.99
C VAL A 300 1.86 7.26 11.46
N GLY A 301 2.89 6.49 11.14
CA GLY A 301 3.00 5.08 11.49
C GLY A 301 4.32 4.75 12.17
N TYR A 302 4.25 3.83 13.10
CA TYR A 302 5.38 3.21 13.77
C TYR A 302 5.21 1.70 13.75
N GLU A 303 6.31 0.98 13.50
CA GLU A 303 6.35 -0.47 13.62
C GLU A 303 7.68 -0.92 14.19
N GLN A 304 7.65 -1.90 15.10
CA GLN A 304 8.82 -2.55 15.68
C GLN A 304 8.73 -4.04 15.45
N HIS A 305 9.82 -4.61 14.95
CA HIS A 305 10.04 -6.03 14.93
C HIS A 305 11.10 -6.37 16.00
N ARG A 306 10.81 -7.31 16.86
CA ARG A 306 11.77 -7.90 17.79
C ARG A 306 12.13 -9.29 17.30
N ASP A 307 13.43 -9.60 17.33
CA ASP A 307 14.00 -10.91 16.96
C ASP A 307 13.68 -11.37 15.53
N TYR A 308 13.60 -10.38 14.60
CA TYR A 308 13.42 -10.62 13.17
C TYR A 308 14.73 -10.68 12.39
N PHE A 309 15.82 -10.18 12.96
CA PHE A 309 17.15 -10.18 12.37
C PHE A 309 17.18 -9.62 10.95
N GLY A 310 16.45 -8.55 10.70
CA GLY A 310 16.30 -7.95 9.37
C GLY A 310 17.61 -7.55 8.71
N MET A 311 18.65 -7.23 9.51
CA MET A 311 19.98 -6.97 8.99
C MET A 311 20.72 -8.22 8.47
N ALA A 312 20.28 -9.43 8.73
CA ALA A 312 21.01 -10.64 8.30
C ALA A 312 21.19 -10.76 6.78
N PHE A 313 20.42 -9.98 6.01
CA PHE A 313 20.60 -9.83 4.56
C PHE A 313 21.66 -8.81 4.18
N LEU A 314 22.11 -7.97 5.10
CA LEU A 314 23.24 -7.07 4.92
C LEU A 314 24.51 -7.82 5.28
N GLY A 315 25.45 -7.94 4.35
CA GLY A 315 26.69 -8.67 4.57
C GLY A 315 27.42 -8.21 5.85
N GLY A 316 27.96 -9.13 6.59
CA GLY A 316 28.63 -8.89 7.88
C GLY A 316 27.67 -8.64 9.05
N ALA A 317 26.37 -8.83 8.88
CA ALA A 317 25.39 -8.84 9.96
C ALA A 317 24.84 -10.27 10.08
N PRO A 318 25.11 -10.99 11.16
CA PRO A 318 24.63 -12.37 11.31
C PRO A 318 23.13 -12.39 11.64
N GLY A 319 22.48 -13.53 11.36
CA GLY A 319 21.20 -13.89 11.94
C GLY A 319 21.30 -14.20 13.42
N ALA A 320 20.36 -14.97 13.97
CA ALA A 320 20.37 -15.40 15.36
C ALA A 320 21.57 -16.34 15.63
N THR A 321 22.43 -15.95 16.55
CA THR A 321 23.61 -16.70 17.00
C THR A 321 23.82 -16.52 18.49
N ALA A 322 24.75 -17.28 19.10
CA ALA A 322 25.11 -17.11 20.50
C ALA A 322 25.67 -15.70 20.81
N THR A 323 26.36 -15.09 19.84
CA THR A 323 26.89 -13.73 19.96
C THR A 323 25.89 -12.64 19.51
N ASN A 324 24.80 -13.02 18.81
CA ASN A 324 23.72 -12.15 18.37
C ASN A 324 22.37 -12.74 18.81
N PRO A 325 22.04 -12.70 20.10
CA PRO A 325 20.88 -13.41 20.65
C PRO A 325 19.55 -12.68 20.36
N SER A 326 19.56 -11.39 20.04
CA SER A 326 18.35 -10.62 19.79
C SER A 326 18.54 -9.51 18.75
N SER A 327 17.43 -9.06 18.18
CA SER A 327 17.41 -7.93 17.26
C SER A 327 16.20 -7.04 17.47
N ARG A 328 16.29 -5.80 17.00
CA ARG A 328 15.21 -4.84 17.03
C ARG A 328 15.24 -3.96 15.77
N ASP A 329 14.21 -4.08 14.96
CA ASP A 329 14.06 -3.31 13.75
C ASP A 329 12.88 -2.34 13.93
N ASN A 330 13.03 -1.07 13.55
CA ASN A 330 12.02 -0.03 13.72
C ASN A 330 11.76 0.67 12.39
N GLY A 331 10.50 0.87 12.07
CA GLY A 331 10.02 1.68 10.95
C GLY A 331 9.22 2.88 11.46
N TYR A 332 9.50 4.05 10.90
CA TYR A 332 8.79 5.30 11.13
C TYR A 332 8.35 5.86 9.79
N VAL A 333 7.10 6.27 9.67
CA VAL A 333 6.59 6.86 8.44
C VAL A 333 5.66 8.03 8.75
N ALA A 334 5.78 9.08 7.96
CA ALA A 334 4.85 10.20 7.94
C ALA A 334 4.44 10.48 6.51
N THR A 335 3.14 10.58 6.27
CA THR A 335 2.52 10.84 4.97
C THR A 335 1.57 12.02 5.09
N ALA A 336 1.69 12.97 4.17
CA ALA A 336 0.76 14.07 4.00
C ALA A 336 0.14 14.01 2.60
N THR A 337 -1.16 14.17 2.52
CA THR A 337 -1.93 14.24 1.27
C THR A 337 -2.72 15.53 1.26
N TYR A 338 -2.77 16.21 0.13
CA TYR A 338 -3.59 17.40 -0.08
C TYR A 338 -4.39 17.30 -1.38
N ARG A 339 -5.70 17.50 -1.29
CA ARG A 339 -6.64 17.52 -2.42
C ARG A 339 -6.94 18.98 -2.81
N PHE A 340 -6.21 19.50 -3.80
CA PHE A 340 -6.42 20.87 -4.28
C PHE A 340 -7.79 21.06 -4.89
N THR A 341 -8.26 20.05 -5.58
CA THR A 341 -9.59 19.95 -6.17
C THR A 341 -10.08 18.50 -6.08
N PRO A 342 -11.35 18.20 -6.37
CA PRO A 342 -11.80 16.82 -6.51
C PRO A 342 -11.01 15.99 -7.53
N ARG A 343 -10.29 16.66 -8.44
CA ARG A 343 -9.52 16.03 -9.52
C ARG A 343 -8.01 16.03 -9.30
N LEU A 344 -7.47 16.89 -8.43
CA LEU A 344 -6.03 17.04 -8.22
C LEU A 344 -5.66 16.72 -6.78
N GLN A 345 -4.91 15.65 -6.63
CA GLN A 345 -4.35 15.22 -5.35
C GLN A 345 -2.83 15.13 -5.46
N VAL A 346 -2.15 15.57 -4.39
CA VAL A 346 -0.71 15.34 -4.20
C VAL A 346 -0.47 14.67 -2.86
N ALA A 347 0.61 13.92 -2.75
CA ALA A 347 1.07 13.37 -1.48
C ALA A 347 2.60 13.45 -1.39
N ALA A 348 3.08 13.64 -0.17
CA ALA A 348 4.48 13.53 0.18
C ALA A 348 4.63 12.58 1.37
N GLN A 349 5.70 11.81 1.38
CA GLN A 349 5.96 10.83 2.42
C GLN A 349 7.44 10.84 2.77
N TRP A 350 7.71 10.72 4.05
CA TRP A 350 9.03 10.44 4.62
C TRP A 350 8.98 9.12 5.38
N GLU A 351 10.05 8.37 5.31
CA GLU A 351 10.25 7.13 6.06
C GLU A 351 11.66 7.05 6.63
N ARG A 352 11.78 6.48 7.82
CA ARG A 352 13.04 6.03 8.40
C ARG A 352 12.93 4.57 8.80
N LEU A 353 13.83 3.74 8.30
CA LEU A 353 14.06 2.38 8.78
C LEU A 353 15.34 2.35 9.61
N ALA A 354 15.32 1.62 10.73
CA ALA A 354 16.45 1.48 11.63
C ALA A 354 16.49 0.04 12.17
N TYR A 355 17.59 -0.63 11.92
CA TYR A 355 17.83 -2.02 12.30
C TYR A 355 18.94 -2.05 13.34
N ARG A 356 18.78 -2.90 14.35
CA ARG A 356 19.77 -3.11 15.39
C ARG A 356 19.81 -4.57 15.81
N SER A 357 21.01 -5.08 16.08
CA SER A 357 21.21 -6.37 16.75
C SER A 357 22.01 -6.18 18.04
N ASP A 358 21.88 -7.11 18.95
CA ASP A 358 22.64 -7.17 20.21
C ASP A 358 23.91 -8.03 20.05
N ASP A 359 24.45 -8.06 18.83
CA ASP A 359 25.68 -8.79 18.50
C ASP A 359 26.89 -8.26 19.31
N THR A 360 27.70 -9.17 19.81
CA THR A 360 28.91 -8.88 20.57
C THR A 360 30.20 -9.18 19.80
N ASN A 361 30.11 -9.74 18.58
CA ASN A 361 31.29 -10.03 17.77
C ASN A 361 31.81 -8.78 17.06
N GLY A 362 33.00 -8.32 17.42
CA GLY A 362 33.59 -7.04 17.02
C GLY A 362 33.45 -6.63 15.56
N PRO A 363 33.80 -7.46 14.57
CA PRO A 363 33.74 -7.05 13.17
C PRO A 363 32.32 -7.01 12.58
N ASN A 364 31.32 -7.53 13.30
CA ASN A 364 29.95 -7.60 12.79
C ASN A 364 29.26 -6.22 12.77
N VAL A 365 28.40 -6.02 11.76
CA VAL A 365 27.50 -4.86 11.70
C VAL A 365 26.38 -5.06 12.69
N ASN A 366 26.20 -4.13 13.60
CA ASN A 366 25.16 -4.18 14.64
C ASN A 366 24.09 -3.11 14.51
N LYS A 367 24.28 -2.11 13.65
CA LYS A 367 23.28 -1.07 13.37
C LYS A 367 23.31 -0.69 11.89
N TYR A 368 22.13 -0.44 11.36
CA TYR A 368 21.92 0.18 10.05
C TYR A 368 20.66 1.06 10.10
N SER A 369 20.69 2.21 9.45
CA SER A 369 19.47 3.00 9.27
C SER A 369 19.51 3.77 7.97
N ARG A 370 18.34 4.04 7.39
CA ARG A 370 18.19 4.87 6.19
C ARG A 370 16.92 5.71 6.23
N ASN A 371 16.90 6.79 5.45
CA ASN A 371 15.70 7.54 5.14
C ASN A 371 15.28 7.29 3.68
N ALA A 372 13.97 7.38 3.43
CA ALA A 372 13.41 7.41 2.08
C ALA A 372 12.30 8.45 1.98
N PHE A 373 12.03 8.89 0.76
CA PHE A 373 11.04 9.89 0.43
C PHE A 373 10.20 9.42 -0.76
N LEU A 374 8.93 9.81 -0.76
CA LEU A 374 8.02 9.58 -1.89
C LEU A 374 7.25 10.86 -2.17
N LEU A 375 7.13 11.19 -3.45
CA LEU A 375 6.23 12.21 -3.97
C LEU A 375 5.24 11.53 -4.92
N PHE A 376 3.99 11.94 -4.83
CA PHE A 376 2.91 11.41 -5.64
C PHE A 376 2.00 12.55 -6.08
N GLY A 377 1.51 12.48 -7.31
CA GLY A 377 0.49 13.36 -7.84
C GLY A 377 -0.47 12.57 -8.72
N ALA A 378 -1.77 12.84 -8.60
CA ALA A 378 -2.80 12.30 -9.47
C ALA A 378 -3.73 13.41 -9.95
N TYR A 379 -4.06 13.38 -11.23
CA TYR A 379 -4.98 14.32 -11.86
C TYR A 379 -6.02 13.61 -12.72
N GLY A 380 -7.29 13.82 -12.37
CA GLY A 380 -8.44 13.34 -13.13
C GLY A 380 -8.88 14.36 -14.19
N PHE A 381 -9.08 13.93 -15.41
CA PHE A 381 -9.57 14.75 -16.50
C PHE A 381 -10.72 14.06 -17.22
N GLY A 382 -11.68 14.87 -17.70
CA GLY A 382 -12.96 14.32 -18.13
C GLY A 382 -13.69 13.62 -16.97
N SER A 383 -14.51 12.63 -17.30
CA SER A 383 -15.27 11.83 -16.34
C SER A 383 -14.61 10.50 -15.99
N SER A 384 -13.67 10.02 -16.80
CA SER A 384 -13.21 8.63 -16.75
C SER A 384 -11.70 8.46 -16.74
N SER A 385 -10.92 9.53 -16.90
CA SER A 385 -9.48 9.44 -17.07
C SER A 385 -8.71 9.95 -15.85
N THR A 386 -7.65 9.26 -15.47
CA THR A 386 -6.73 9.70 -14.41
C THR A 386 -5.29 9.44 -14.84
N VAL A 387 -4.41 10.41 -14.63
CA VAL A 387 -2.96 10.25 -14.72
C VAL A 387 -2.38 10.33 -13.31
N ALA A 388 -1.47 9.46 -12.98
CA ALA A 388 -0.71 9.52 -11.74
C ALA A 388 0.79 9.42 -12.03
N LEU A 389 1.56 10.19 -11.26
CA LEU A 389 3.01 10.19 -11.26
C LEU A 389 3.50 9.90 -9.86
N ARG A 390 4.53 9.07 -9.74
CA ARG A 390 5.20 8.76 -8.48
C ARG A 390 6.70 8.85 -8.64
N TYR A 391 7.37 9.43 -7.67
CA TYR A 391 8.80 9.44 -7.53
C TYR A 391 9.20 9.00 -6.12
N ASN A 392 10.19 8.13 -6.02
CA ASN A 392 10.73 7.66 -4.76
C ASN A 392 12.24 7.84 -4.75
N LYS A 393 12.80 8.12 -3.56
CA LYS A 393 14.24 8.13 -3.33
C LYS A 393 14.56 7.51 -1.97
N ALA A 394 15.38 6.48 -1.97
CA ALA A 394 15.99 5.93 -0.77
C ALA A 394 17.46 6.38 -0.70
N LEU A 395 17.89 6.83 0.48
CA LEU A 395 19.27 7.21 0.74
C LEU A 395 20.09 5.95 1.07
N ASP A 396 21.41 6.06 1.00
CA ASP A 396 22.33 4.97 1.34
C ASP A 396 22.23 4.56 2.81
N GLY A 397 21.99 5.54 3.69
CA GLY A 397 21.91 5.32 5.13
C GLY A 397 23.27 5.33 5.83
N ASP A 398 23.25 4.89 7.08
CA ASP A 398 24.40 4.83 7.97
C ASP A 398 24.46 3.47 8.65
N CYS A 399 25.66 2.97 8.95
CA CYS A 399 25.86 1.73 9.69
C CYS A 399 26.96 1.87 10.75
N SER A 400 26.98 0.94 11.69
CA SER A 400 28.08 0.79 12.65
C SER A 400 28.38 -0.66 12.94
N ARG A 401 29.63 -0.96 13.31
CA ARG A 401 30.10 -2.26 13.78
C ARG A 401 30.15 -2.31 15.30
N VAL A 402 30.13 -3.51 15.85
CA VAL A 402 30.24 -3.75 17.30
C VAL A 402 31.52 -3.12 17.87
N ASN A 403 32.66 -3.27 17.21
CA ASN A 403 33.96 -2.74 17.64
C ASN A 403 34.17 -1.26 17.33
N GLY A 404 33.17 -0.55 16.80
CA GLY A 404 33.26 0.86 16.46
C GLY A 404 34.10 1.20 15.21
N THR A 405 34.57 0.19 14.46
CA THR A 405 35.25 0.43 13.20
C THR A 405 34.29 0.89 12.12
N ASP A 406 34.80 1.60 11.11
CA ASP A 406 34.00 2.16 10.02
C ASP A 406 33.24 1.07 9.25
N CYS A 407 32.03 1.46 8.86
CA CYS A 407 31.10 0.67 8.09
C CYS A 407 30.63 1.53 6.93
N THR A 408 30.62 0.99 5.72
CA THR A 408 30.28 1.71 4.50
C THR A 408 28.93 1.28 3.98
N THR A 409 28.02 2.23 3.77
CA THR A 409 26.69 2.02 3.15
C THR A 409 26.59 2.61 1.75
N ASN A 410 27.72 3.09 1.21
CA ASN A 410 27.75 3.72 -0.11
C ASN A 410 27.14 2.85 -1.19
N GLY A 411 26.27 3.44 -1.97
CA GLY A 411 25.62 2.75 -3.06
C GLY A 411 24.42 1.85 -2.67
N LEU A 412 23.96 1.84 -1.41
CA LEU A 412 22.74 1.13 -0.99
C LEU A 412 21.43 1.88 -1.30
N GLY A 413 21.51 3.13 -1.75
CA GLY A 413 20.34 3.93 -2.13
C GLY A 413 19.82 3.60 -3.52
N ALA A 414 18.65 4.14 -3.84
CA ALA A 414 18.02 4.01 -5.16
C ALA A 414 17.07 5.17 -5.44
N GLN A 415 16.66 5.26 -6.71
CA GLN A 415 15.56 6.11 -7.17
C GLN A 415 14.57 5.26 -7.96
N ALA A 416 13.30 5.60 -7.88
CA ALA A 416 12.28 4.97 -8.68
C ALA A 416 11.21 5.97 -9.09
N TRP A 417 10.65 5.79 -10.27
CA TRP A 417 9.52 6.58 -10.74
C TRP A 417 8.54 5.69 -11.50
N SER A 418 7.29 6.13 -11.54
CA SER A 418 6.26 5.54 -12.41
C SER A 418 5.30 6.61 -12.90
N ALA A 419 4.75 6.35 -14.08
CA ALA A 419 3.64 7.09 -14.67
C ALA A 419 2.54 6.10 -15.02
N ILE A 420 1.32 6.39 -14.60
CA ILE A 420 0.15 5.54 -14.84
C ILE A 420 -0.93 6.40 -15.47
N TYR A 421 -1.51 5.90 -16.56
CA TYR A 421 -2.76 6.38 -17.11
C TYR A 421 -3.84 5.35 -16.87
N MET A 422 -4.94 5.73 -16.24
CA MET A 422 -6.08 4.89 -15.95
C MET A 422 -7.34 5.44 -16.64
N TYR A 423 -8.08 4.56 -17.27
CA TYR A 423 -9.35 4.87 -17.90
C TYR A 423 -10.45 3.96 -17.34
N ASN A 424 -11.47 4.59 -16.76
CA ASN A 424 -12.63 3.89 -16.24
C ASN A 424 -13.56 3.54 -17.40
N ILE A 425 -13.73 2.25 -17.68
CA ILE A 425 -14.59 1.72 -18.75
C ILE A 425 -16.02 1.61 -18.28
N ALA A 426 -16.19 1.11 -17.05
CA ALA A 426 -17.48 0.89 -16.42
C ALA A 426 -17.33 0.99 -14.91
N GLN A 427 -18.43 1.00 -14.18
CA GLN A 427 -18.38 0.96 -12.72
C GLN A 427 -17.50 -0.20 -12.26
N ASN A 428 -16.44 0.11 -11.49
CA ASN A 428 -15.49 -0.86 -10.96
C ASN A 428 -14.61 -1.60 -11.99
N VAL A 429 -14.54 -1.11 -13.23
CA VAL A 429 -13.70 -1.69 -14.28
C VAL A 429 -12.83 -0.61 -14.88
N ASP A 430 -11.52 -0.72 -14.69
CA ASP A 430 -10.52 0.21 -15.18
C ASP A 430 -9.51 -0.51 -16.08
N VAL A 431 -9.14 0.12 -17.19
CA VAL A 431 -7.95 -0.22 -17.99
C VAL A 431 -6.87 0.80 -17.66
N TRP A 432 -5.65 0.36 -17.53
CA TRP A 432 -4.54 1.26 -17.22
C TRP A 432 -3.26 0.85 -17.95
N GLY A 433 -2.48 1.87 -18.32
CA GLY A 433 -1.14 1.72 -18.86
C GLY A 433 -0.11 2.28 -17.89
N THR A 434 1.08 1.71 -17.86
CA THR A 434 2.16 2.12 -16.99
C THR A 434 3.51 2.18 -17.67
N LEU A 435 4.32 3.13 -17.22
CA LEU A 435 5.77 3.18 -17.43
C LEU A 435 6.43 3.28 -16.06
N TYR A 436 7.48 2.51 -15.82
CA TYR A 436 8.21 2.58 -14.55
C TYR A 436 9.69 2.29 -14.69
N GLN A 437 10.48 2.78 -13.74
CA GLN A 437 11.89 2.48 -13.63
C GLN A 437 12.33 2.50 -12.16
N VAL A 438 13.21 1.55 -11.80
CA VAL A 438 14.01 1.54 -10.59
C VAL A 438 15.47 1.64 -10.98
N ILE A 439 16.19 2.59 -10.39
CA ILE A 439 17.61 2.84 -10.61
C ILE A 439 18.32 2.59 -9.30
N ASN A 440 18.88 1.40 -9.16
CA ASN A 440 19.71 1.06 -8.03
C ASN A 440 21.07 1.74 -8.12
N ARG A 441 21.59 2.24 -7.01
CA ARG A 441 23.00 2.59 -6.87
C ARG A 441 23.84 1.31 -6.82
N PRO A 442 25.16 1.38 -7.02
CA PRO A 442 26.00 0.19 -7.29
C PRO A 442 25.88 -0.99 -6.31
N SER A 443 25.53 -0.74 -5.07
CA SER A 443 25.38 -1.78 -4.03
C SER A 443 23.93 -2.14 -3.70
N ALA A 444 22.96 -1.40 -4.24
CA ALA A 444 21.55 -1.57 -3.94
C ALA A 444 20.88 -2.67 -4.79
N THR A 445 19.88 -3.32 -4.21
CA THR A 445 19.13 -4.43 -4.84
C THR A 445 17.62 -4.26 -4.73
N TYR A 446 17.12 -3.01 -4.75
CA TYR A 446 15.67 -2.78 -4.78
C TYR A 446 15.05 -3.43 -6.02
N THR A 447 13.98 -4.13 -5.82
CA THR A 447 13.37 -5.00 -6.83
C THR A 447 11.95 -4.55 -7.14
N GLN A 448 11.62 -4.52 -8.43
CA GLN A 448 10.29 -4.20 -8.94
C GLN A 448 9.85 -5.09 -10.11
N THR A 449 10.51 -6.21 -10.31
CA THR A 449 10.19 -7.18 -11.37
C THR A 449 9.83 -8.54 -10.77
N ASP A 450 9.61 -9.51 -11.61
CA ASP A 450 9.32 -10.91 -11.27
C ASP A 450 10.52 -11.67 -10.65
N ARG A 451 11.69 -11.04 -10.60
CA ARG A 451 12.92 -11.59 -10.03
C ARG A 451 13.68 -10.58 -9.18
N ASN A 452 14.56 -11.08 -8.34
CA ASN A 452 15.45 -10.24 -7.52
C ASN A 452 16.40 -9.42 -8.38
N ALA A 453 16.59 -8.15 -8.02
CA ALA A 453 17.57 -7.29 -8.62
C ALA A 453 19.00 -7.72 -8.22
N LEU A 454 19.92 -7.62 -9.16
CA LEU A 454 21.35 -7.68 -8.89
C LEU A 454 21.86 -6.33 -8.39
N PRO A 455 23.00 -6.26 -7.67
CA PRO A 455 23.56 -5.00 -7.22
C PRO A 455 23.76 -4.00 -8.37
N GLY A 456 23.25 -2.79 -8.20
CA GLY A 456 23.31 -1.73 -9.19
C GLY A 456 22.38 -1.90 -10.40
N GLU A 457 21.52 -2.91 -10.42
CA GLU A 457 20.67 -3.17 -11.55
C GLU A 457 19.63 -2.05 -11.75
N ARG A 458 19.50 -1.61 -13.01
CA ARG A 458 18.42 -0.75 -13.45
C ARG A 458 17.29 -1.62 -14.00
N GLN A 459 16.12 -1.55 -13.35
CA GLN A 459 14.92 -2.25 -13.80
C GLN A 459 13.92 -1.26 -14.38
N SER A 460 13.39 -1.52 -15.56
CA SER A 460 12.36 -0.67 -16.18
C SER A 460 11.35 -1.52 -16.93
N GLY A 461 10.16 -0.99 -17.10
CA GLY A 461 9.11 -1.68 -17.84
C GLY A 461 7.99 -0.76 -18.30
N ALA A 462 7.26 -1.28 -19.27
CA ALA A 462 6.02 -0.70 -19.78
C ALA A 462 4.95 -1.79 -19.82
N GLY A 463 3.74 -1.48 -19.41
CA GLY A 463 2.70 -2.50 -19.36
C GLY A 463 1.29 -1.94 -19.50
N ILE A 464 0.37 -2.86 -19.69
CA ILE A 464 -1.06 -2.61 -19.73
C ILE A 464 -1.75 -3.58 -18.78
N GLY A 465 -2.72 -3.10 -18.04
CA GLY A 465 -3.47 -3.90 -17.07
C GLY A 465 -4.95 -3.60 -17.07
N LEU A 466 -5.68 -4.50 -16.43
CA LEU A 466 -7.11 -4.39 -16.15
C LEU A 466 -7.30 -4.44 -14.64
N GLN A 467 -8.15 -3.59 -14.10
CA GLN A 467 -8.62 -3.66 -12.72
C GLN A 467 -10.11 -3.93 -12.71
N VAL A 468 -10.53 -4.99 -12.04
CA VAL A 468 -11.94 -5.29 -11.80
C VAL A 468 -12.13 -5.42 -10.29
N VAL A 469 -13.04 -4.62 -9.73
CA VAL A 469 -13.41 -4.67 -8.31
C VAL A 469 -14.85 -5.14 -8.20
N PHE A 470 -15.10 -6.15 -7.38
CA PHE A 470 -16.44 -6.70 -7.19
C PHE A 470 -16.71 -7.03 -5.71
#